data_fd9b245fcfe3662ab7c6445449ee4f56
#
_entry.id   fd9b245fcfe3662ab7c6445449ee4f56
#
_cell.length_a   1.000
_cell.length_b   1.000
_cell.length_c   1.000
_cell.angle_alpha   90.00
_cell.angle_beta   90.00
_cell.angle_gamma   90.00
#
_symmetry.space_group_name_H-M   'P 1'
#
loop_
_entity.id
_entity.type
_entity.pdbx_description
1 polymer ?
#
loop_
_entity_poly.entity_id
_entity_poly.type
_entity_poly.pdbx_seq_one_letter_code
_entity_poly.pdbx_strand_id
1 'polypeptide(L)'
;MAVFFFGKDTLADLQKGWSRVFKIGDYVVYKKDVCLVSDIKRHHIGDEDYYLLLPIDEATLKIFVPTDNGAVRSLIKEEQVEKLIEKIPEIEVIQYEGRLIENEYRSLMSTGKLEDLVRIIKTTYQRNKERLDHNKKAGDKDSNYFRQAERLLYNELSLVLHMDYETTKNYVIEKVEALST
;
A
#
# COMPACT_ATOMS: atom_id res chain seq x y z
N MET A 1 -16.73 -32.45 -41.31
CA MET A 1 -17.64 -32.43 -40.14
C MET A 1 -16.75 -32.46 -38.90
N ALA A 2 -16.44 -31.26 -38.38
CA ALA A 2 -15.52 -31.08 -37.27
C ALA A 2 -16.35 -30.97 -35.99
N VAL A 3 -16.13 -31.91 -35.05
CA VAL A 3 -16.82 -31.94 -33.76
C VAL A 3 -15.97 -31.11 -32.78
N PHE A 4 -16.47 -29.93 -32.44
CA PHE A 4 -15.91 -29.11 -31.34
C PHE A 4 -16.31 -29.74 -30.00
N PHE A 5 -15.35 -30.26 -29.27
CA PHE A 5 -15.53 -30.59 -27.86
C PHE A 5 -15.45 -29.28 -27.03
N PHE A 6 -16.59 -28.75 -26.64
CA PHE A 6 -16.69 -27.80 -25.56
C PHE A 6 -16.49 -28.54 -24.25
N GLY A 7 -15.34 -28.30 -23.60
CA GLY A 7 -15.12 -28.71 -22.23
C GLY A 7 -16.17 -28.06 -21.33
N LYS A 8 -16.77 -28.87 -20.46
CA LYS A 8 -17.76 -28.46 -19.47
C LYS A 8 -17.07 -27.62 -18.39
N ASP A 9 -17.01 -26.30 -18.61
CA ASP A 9 -16.79 -25.35 -17.51
C ASP A 9 -18.10 -25.30 -16.72
N THR A 10 -18.11 -25.93 -15.58
CA THR A 10 -19.29 -25.95 -14.70
C THR A 10 -19.50 -24.57 -14.10
N LEU A 11 -20.77 -24.11 -14.07
CA LEU A 11 -21.22 -22.87 -13.42
C LEU A 11 -20.75 -22.69 -11.96
N ALA A 12 -20.24 -23.74 -11.33
CA ALA A 12 -19.63 -23.71 -10.00
C ALA A 12 -18.28 -22.96 -9.96
N ASP A 13 -17.55 -22.88 -11.07
CA ASP A 13 -16.28 -22.13 -11.16
C ASP A 13 -16.51 -20.61 -11.31
N LEU A 14 -17.72 -20.20 -11.69
CA LEU A 14 -18.10 -18.79 -11.82
C LEU A 14 -18.50 -18.13 -10.49
N GLN A 15 -18.63 -18.87 -9.39
CA GLN A 15 -19.01 -18.36 -8.06
C GLN A 15 -17.86 -18.31 -7.05
N LYS A 16 -16.69 -18.87 -7.33
CA LYS A 16 -15.48 -18.53 -6.60
C LYS A 16 -15.08 -17.14 -7.04
N GLY A 17 -15.26 -16.17 -6.15
CA GLY A 17 -14.90 -14.78 -6.38
C GLY A 17 -13.53 -14.71 -7.07
N TRP A 18 -13.44 -13.92 -8.13
CA TRP A 18 -12.28 -13.78 -9.01
C TRP A 18 -11.04 -13.43 -8.18
N SER A 19 -10.35 -14.44 -7.68
CA SER A 19 -8.97 -14.31 -7.21
C SER A 19 -8.16 -13.81 -8.39
N ARG A 20 -7.80 -12.54 -8.37
CA ARG A 20 -6.98 -11.96 -9.44
C ARG A 20 -5.65 -12.70 -9.42
N VAL A 21 -5.43 -13.55 -10.43
CA VAL A 21 -4.17 -14.28 -10.56
C VAL A 21 -3.11 -13.31 -11.03
N PHE A 22 -2.11 -13.04 -10.17
CA PHE A 22 -0.95 -12.23 -10.52
C PHE A 22 0.08 -13.06 -11.28
N LYS A 23 0.89 -12.40 -12.11
CA LYS A 23 1.93 -13.02 -12.91
C LYS A 23 3.32 -12.67 -12.34
N ILE A 24 4.32 -13.47 -12.69
CA ILE A 24 5.72 -13.12 -12.42
C ILE A 24 6.04 -11.79 -13.08
N GLY A 25 6.64 -10.87 -12.33
CA GLY A 25 6.91 -9.50 -12.75
C GLY A 25 5.86 -8.48 -12.33
N ASP A 26 4.67 -8.91 -11.88
CA ASP A 26 3.66 -7.98 -11.37
C ASP A 26 4.10 -7.40 -10.02
N TYR A 27 3.76 -6.12 -9.80
CA TYR A 27 3.82 -5.51 -8.48
C TYR A 27 2.46 -5.63 -7.79
N VAL A 28 2.50 -6.04 -6.53
CA VAL A 28 1.32 -6.25 -5.68
C VAL A 28 1.54 -5.61 -4.31
N VAL A 29 0.46 -5.38 -3.58
CA VAL A 29 0.56 -5.03 -2.16
C VAL A 29 0.16 -6.25 -1.34
N TYR A 30 1.05 -6.69 -0.46
CA TYR A 30 0.78 -7.71 0.52
C TYR A 30 0.75 -7.09 1.91
N LYS A 31 -0.42 -7.13 2.55
CA LYS A 31 -0.71 -6.38 3.79
C LYS A 31 -0.52 -4.88 3.57
N LYS A 32 0.66 -4.35 3.85
CA LYS A 32 1.00 -2.93 3.69
C LYS A 32 2.19 -2.67 2.76
N ASP A 33 2.97 -3.71 2.46
CA ASP A 33 4.23 -3.56 1.73
C ASP A 33 4.03 -3.86 0.24
N VAL A 34 4.63 -3.04 -0.60
CA VAL A 34 4.69 -3.29 -2.04
C VAL A 34 5.72 -4.36 -2.32
N CYS A 35 5.33 -5.36 -3.09
CA CYS A 35 6.14 -6.52 -3.39
C CYS A 35 6.16 -6.82 -4.90
N LEU A 36 7.28 -7.33 -5.38
CA LEU A 36 7.38 -7.93 -6.70
C LEU A 36 7.00 -9.41 -6.62
N VAL A 37 6.13 -9.89 -7.52
CA VAL A 37 5.90 -11.32 -7.72
C VAL A 37 7.11 -11.87 -8.47
N SER A 38 8.05 -12.46 -7.73
CA SER A 38 9.31 -12.95 -8.29
C SER A 38 9.17 -14.35 -8.91
N ASP A 39 8.30 -15.19 -8.35
CA ASP A 39 8.07 -16.56 -8.82
C ASP A 39 6.67 -17.04 -8.38
N ILE A 40 6.21 -18.11 -9.02
CA ILE A 40 5.00 -18.86 -8.63
C ILE A 40 5.40 -20.31 -8.42
N LYS A 41 5.39 -20.74 -7.17
CA LYS A 41 5.71 -22.12 -6.79
C LYS A 41 4.45 -22.96 -6.82
N ARG A 42 4.37 -23.85 -7.81
CA ARG A 42 3.26 -24.80 -7.92
C ARG A 42 3.44 -25.95 -6.91
N HIS A 43 2.34 -26.35 -6.27
CA HIS A 43 2.30 -27.45 -5.31
C HIS A 43 3.39 -27.32 -4.23
N HIS A 44 3.59 -26.08 -3.72
CA HIS A 44 4.69 -25.79 -2.79
C HIS A 44 4.45 -26.40 -1.42
N ILE A 45 3.19 -26.34 -0.96
CA ILE A 45 2.76 -27.01 0.28
C ILE A 45 1.44 -27.73 -0.04
N GLY A 46 1.45 -29.05 -0.10
CA GLY A 46 0.30 -29.84 -0.55
C GLY A 46 -0.03 -29.56 -2.03
N ASP A 47 -1.30 -29.33 -2.33
CA ASP A 47 -1.79 -29.05 -3.67
C ASP A 47 -1.96 -27.55 -3.93
N GLU A 48 -1.45 -26.67 -3.06
CA GLU A 48 -1.60 -25.22 -3.18
C GLU A 48 -0.42 -24.57 -3.90
N ASP A 49 -0.74 -23.60 -4.74
CA ASP A 49 0.25 -22.74 -5.41
C ASP A 49 0.54 -21.52 -4.55
N TYR A 50 1.81 -21.06 -4.56
CA TYR A 50 2.28 -19.94 -3.78
C TYR A 50 2.96 -18.89 -4.65
N TYR A 51 2.67 -17.63 -4.40
CA TYR A 51 3.50 -16.52 -4.86
C TYR A 51 4.78 -16.46 -4.00
N LEU A 52 5.91 -16.26 -4.66
CA LEU A 52 7.13 -15.78 -4.03
C LEU A 52 7.18 -14.27 -4.19
N LEU A 53 6.92 -13.56 -3.10
CA LEU A 53 6.91 -12.10 -3.04
C LEU A 53 8.23 -11.57 -2.47
N LEU A 54 8.79 -10.56 -3.13
CA LEU A 54 9.97 -9.82 -2.67
C LEU A 54 9.53 -8.36 -2.40
N PRO A 55 9.55 -7.90 -1.12
CA PRO A 55 9.30 -6.50 -0.83
C PRO A 55 10.31 -5.60 -1.52
N ILE A 56 9.88 -4.49 -2.12
CA ILE A 56 10.78 -3.59 -2.88
C ILE A 56 11.82 -2.92 -2.00
N ASP A 57 11.51 -2.73 -0.71
CA ASP A 57 12.42 -2.14 0.27
C ASP A 57 13.42 -3.15 0.87
N GLU A 58 13.12 -4.44 0.76
CA GLU A 58 13.91 -5.51 1.36
C GLU A 58 13.93 -6.74 0.44
N ALA A 59 14.57 -6.59 -0.71
CA ALA A 59 14.61 -7.62 -1.77
C ALA A 59 15.23 -8.96 -1.31
N THR A 60 15.93 -9.01 -0.18
CA THR A 60 16.44 -10.24 0.43
C THR A 60 15.38 -11.03 1.18
N LEU A 61 14.31 -10.39 1.63
CA LEU A 61 13.17 -11.02 2.31
C LEU A 61 12.30 -11.75 1.30
N LYS A 62 12.14 -13.06 1.49
CA LYS A 62 11.30 -13.92 0.67
C LYS A 62 10.03 -14.28 1.42
N ILE A 63 8.89 -13.89 0.88
CA ILE A 63 7.58 -14.16 1.49
C ILE A 63 6.82 -15.12 0.58
N PHE A 64 6.44 -16.28 1.11
CA PHE A 64 5.57 -17.23 0.41
C PHE A 64 4.13 -17.02 0.84
N VAL A 65 3.24 -16.78 -0.12
CA VAL A 65 1.83 -16.50 0.12
C VAL A 65 0.98 -17.36 -0.80
N PRO A 66 -0.03 -18.10 -0.29
CA PRO A 66 -0.94 -18.84 -1.14
C PRO A 66 -1.57 -17.93 -2.20
N THR A 67 -1.74 -18.44 -3.41
CA THR A 67 -2.24 -17.64 -4.55
C THR A 67 -3.70 -17.18 -4.38
N ASP A 68 -4.44 -17.82 -3.51
CA ASP A 68 -5.83 -17.48 -3.14
C ASP A 68 -5.92 -16.56 -1.90
N ASN A 69 -4.80 -16.09 -1.37
CA ASN A 69 -4.76 -15.25 -0.18
C ASN A 69 -5.33 -13.86 -0.46
N GLY A 70 -6.47 -13.54 0.14
CA GLY A 70 -7.15 -12.25 -0.02
C GLY A 70 -6.39 -11.02 0.51
N ALA A 71 -5.25 -11.21 1.21
CA ALA A 71 -4.41 -10.10 1.66
C ALA A 71 -3.45 -9.58 0.56
N VAL A 72 -3.38 -10.26 -0.59
CA VAL A 72 -2.63 -9.79 -1.76
C VAL A 72 -3.57 -9.00 -2.65
N ARG A 73 -3.25 -7.74 -2.92
CA ARG A 73 -4.04 -6.87 -3.79
C ARG A 73 -3.19 -6.24 -4.89
N SER A 74 -3.84 -5.79 -5.95
CA SER A 74 -3.20 -4.94 -6.95
C SER A 74 -2.82 -3.58 -6.36
N LEU A 75 -1.86 -2.91 -7.00
CA LEU A 75 -1.68 -1.47 -6.81
C LEU A 75 -2.99 -0.74 -7.13
N ILE A 76 -3.16 0.45 -6.57
CA ILE A 76 -4.26 1.33 -6.97
C ILE A 76 -4.08 1.77 -8.43
N LYS A 77 -5.13 2.31 -9.03
CA LYS A 77 -5.07 2.88 -10.38
C LYS A 77 -4.68 4.36 -10.31
N GLU A 78 -4.13 4.88 -11.41
CA GLU A 78 -3.76 6.29 -11.52
C GLU A 78 -4.92 7.25 -11.19
N GLU A 79 -6.15 6.94 -11.67
CA GLU A 79 -7.36 7.69 -11.31
C GLU A 79 -7.65 7.72 -9.80
N GLN A 80 -7.24 6.68 -9.07
CA GLN A 80 -7.39 6.63 -7.61
C GLN A 80 -6.30 7.42 -6.89
N VAL A 81 -5.12 7.57 -7.51
CA VAL A 81 -4.06 8.46 -7.02
C VAL A 81 -4.54 9.90 -7.07
N GLU A 82 -5.09 10.36 -8.20
CA GLU A 82 -5.62 11.71 -8.34
C GLU A 82 -6.72 12.00 -7.30
N LYS A 83 -7.67 11.08 -7.15
CA LYS A 83 -8.73 11.19 -6.13
C LYS A 83 -8.18 11.24 -4.70
N LEU A 84 -7.12 10.47 -4.42
CA LEU A 84 -6.45 10.52 -3.12
C LEU A 84 -5.84 11.89 -2.89
N ILE A 85 -5.11 12.43 -3.88
CA ILE A 85 -4.47 13.75 -3.81
C ILE A 85 -5.52 14.83 -3.54
N GLU A 86 -6.63 14.83 -4.29
CA GLU A 86 -7.73 15.78 -4.10
C GLU A 86 -8.32 15.71 -2.69
N LYS A 87 -8.34 14.53 -2.10
CA LYS A 87 -8.88 14.28 -0.76
C LYS A 87 -7.91 14.62 0.38
N ILE A 88 -6.61 14.70 0.12
CA ILE A 88 -5.58 14.96 1.15
C ILE A 88 -5.93 16.17 2.04
N PRO A 89 -6.35 17.35 1.52
CA PRO A 89 -6.69 18.49 2.35
C PRO A 89 -7.78 18.19 3.38
N GLU A 90 -8.77 17.37 3.02
CA GLU A 90 -9.93 17.04 3.85
C GLU A 90 -9.66 15.93 4.89
N ILE A 91 -8.57 15.15 4.72
CA ILE A 91 -8.23 14.08 5.66
C ILE A 91 -7.88 14.68 7.02
N GLU A 92 -8.68 14.37 8.03
CA GLU A 92 -8.49 14.86 9.39
C GLU A 92 -7.29 14.22 10.06
N VAL A 93 -6.62 14.98 10.91
CA VAL A 93 -5.54 14.47 11.77
C VAL A 93 -6.12 13.68 12.95
N ILE A 94 -5.28 12.83 13.53
CA ILE A 94 -5.66 12.02 14.70
C ILE A 94 -5.74 12.91 15.94
N GLN A 95 -6.85 12.82 16.67
CA GLN A 95 -7.13 13.67 17.85
C GLN A 95 -6.64 13.06 19.17
N TYR A 96 -5.99 11.88 19.14
CA TYR A 96 -5.50 11.22 20.35
C TYR A 96 -4.18 11.77 20.83
N GLU A 97 -3.95 11.69 22.16
CA GLU A 97 -2.72 12.10 22.82
C GLU A 97 -2.08 10.95 23.64
N GLY A 98 -0.84 11.17 24.05
CA GLY A 98 -0.11 10.26 24.93
C GLY A 98 0.12 8.89 24.30
N ARG A 99 -0.16 7.82 25.07
CA ARG A 99 0.04 6.43 24.61
C ARG A 99 -1.01 5.98 23.60
N LEU A 100 -2.18 6.60 23.59
CA LEU A 100 -3.28 6.22 22.71
C LEU A 100 -2.96 6.50 21.24
N ILE A 101 -2.22 7.58 20.96
CA ILE A 101 -1.86 7.92 19.58
C ILE A 101 -0.95 6.86 18.93
N GLU A 102 -0.03 6.26 19.68
CA GLU A 102 0.84 5.21 19.15
C GLU A 102 0.05 3.94 18.78
N ASN A 103 -0.95 3.60 19.58
CA ASN A 103 -1.84 2.49 19.25
C ASN A 103 -2.63 2.76 17.97
N GLU A 104 -3.08 4.01 17.80
CA GLU A 104 -3.79 4.44 16.59
C GLU A 104 -2.88 4.40 15.36
N TYR A 105 -1.65 4.93 15.45
CA TYR A 105 -0.68 4.80 14.37
C TYR A 105 -0.47 3.34 13.96
N ARG A 106 -0.33 2.45 14.93
CA ARG A 106 -0.12 1.02 14.69
C ARG A 106 -1.34 0.37 14.02
N SER A 107 -2.53 0.75 14.47
CA SER A 107 -3.79 0.31 13.89
C SER A 107 -3.92 0.76 12.43
N LEU A 108 -3.76 2.05 12.16
CA LEU A 108 -3.86 2.62 10.81
C LEU A 108 -2.78 2.07 9.87
N MET A 109 -1.54 1.91 10.34
CA MET A 109 -0.47 1.26 9.55
C MET A 109 -0.82 -0.16 9.13
N SER A 110 -1.57 -0.89 9.95
CA SER A 110 -1.93 -2.28 9.67
C SER A 110 -3.02 -2.44 8.61
N THR A 111 -3.79 -1.39 8.34
CA THR A 111 -4.87 -1.42 7.33
C THR A 111 -4.36 -1.52 5.90
N GLY A 112 -3.15 -1.00 5.64
CA GLY A 112 -2.58 -0.87 4.29
C GLY A 112 -3.34 0.10 3.38
N LYS A 113 -4.25 0.93 3.93
CA LYS A 113 -4.99 1.94 3.17
C LYS A 113 -4.15 3.22 3.03
N LEU A 114 -4.07 3.77 1.82
CA LEU A 114 -3.27 4.97 1.56
C LEU A 114 -3.81 6.21 2.29
N GLU A 115 -5.13 6.34 2.46
CA GLU A 115 -5.73 7.42 3.25
C GLU A 115 -5.30 7.38 4.72
N ASP A 116 -5.15 6.18 5.30
CA ASP A 116 -4.68 6.01 6.67
C ASP A 116 -3.20 6.38 6.82
N LEU A 117 -2.38 6.07 5.79
CA LEU A 117 -0.99 6.52 5.74
C LEU A 117 -0.89 8.06 5.66
N VAL A 118 -1.71 8.69 4.82
CA VAL A 118 -1.80 10.16 4.74
C VAL A 118 -2.21 10.76 6.08
N ARG A 119 -3.19 10.17 6.77
CA ARG A 119 -3.60 10.61 8.11
C ARG A 119 -2.44 10.59 9.11
N ILE A 120 -1.64 9.53 9.12
CA ILE A 120 -0.45 9.43 9.95
C ILE A 120 0.56 10.51 9.58
N ILE A 121 0.85 10.70 8.28
CA ILE A 121 1.78 11.72 7.79
C ILE A 121 1.36 13.12 8.25
N LYS A 122 0.11 13.50 8.01
CA LYS A 122 -0.42 14.81 8.43
C LYS A 122 -0.31 15.01 9.94
N THR A 123 -0.73 14.00 10.72
CA THR A 123 -0.72 14.08 12.18
C THR A 123 0.70 14.23 12.74
N THR A 124 1.62 13.38 12.28
CA THR A 124 3.01 13.40 12.77
C THR A 124 3.75 14.66 12.34
N TYR A 125 3.48 15.16 11.12
CA TYR A 125 4.00 16.44 10.64
C TYR A 125 3.54 17.60 11.51
N GLN A 126 2.23 17.72 11.75
CA GLN A 126 1.67 18.80 12.57
C GLN A 126 2.24 18.78 14.00
N ARG A 127 2.26 17.61 14.64
CA ARG A 127 2.79 17.45 15.99
C ARG A 127 4.28 17.81 16.10
N ASN A 128 5.06 17.41 15.11
CA ASN A 128 6.48 17.78 15.07
C ASN A 128 6.67 19.27 14.82
N LYS A 129 5.87 19.88 13.94
CA LYS A 129 5.88 21.32 13.72
C LYS A 129 5.55 22.10 14.98
N GLU A 130 4.47 21.76 15.69
CA GLU A 130 4.10 22.38 16.97
C GLU A 130 5.22 22.28 18.03
N ARG A 131 5.93 21.15 18.08
CA ARG A 131 7.08 20.98 18.98
C ARG A 131 8.22 21.92 18.62
N LEU A 132 8.56 22.01 17.34
CA LEU A 132 9.62 22.90 16.85
C LEU A 132 9.29 24.37 17.08
N ASP A 133 8.03 24.78 16.85
CA ASP A 133 7.54 26.14 17.09
C ASP A 133 7.66 26.54 18.58
N HIS A 134 7.62 25.53 19.48
CA HIS A 134 7.85 25.71 20.92
C HIS A 134 9.33 25.46 21.34
N ASN A 135 10.28 25.51 20.40
CA ASN A 135 11.70 25.25 20.64
C ASN A 135 12.00 23.87 21.26
N LYS A 136 11.16 22.87 21.01
CA LYS A 136 11.37 21.47 21.40
C LYS A 136 11.88 20.67 20.21
N LYS A 137 12.63 19.62 20.46
CA LYS A 137 13.04 18.67 19.41
C LYS A 137 11.82 17.94 18.87
N ALA A 138 11.86 17.56 17.59
CA ALA A 138 10.88 16.65 17.00
C ALA A 138 10.77 15.36 17.82
N GLY A 139 9.58 14.79 17.89
CA GLY A 139 9.36 13.55 18.64
C GLY A 139 9.90 12.35 17.87
N ASP A 140 10.75 11.55 18.50
CA ASP A 140 11.36 10.37 17.85
C ASP A 140 10.31 9.39 17.33
N LYS A 141 9.23 9.16 18.10
CA LYS A 141 8.13 8.29 17.70
C LYS A 141 7.39 8.85 16.49
N ASP A 142 6.97 10.11 16.54
CA ASP A 142 6.26 10.76 15.43
C ASP A 142 7.14 10.76 14.17
N SER A 143 8.44 11.06 14.31
CA SER A 143 9.39 11.02 13.20
C SER A 143 9.55 9.61 12.60
N ASN A 144 9.49 8.57 13.42
CA ASN A 144 9.59 7.19 12.96
C ASN A 144 8.33 6.76 12.20
N TYR A 145 7.14 7.03 12.74
CA TYR A 145 5.89 6.73 12.04
C TYR A 145 5.72 7.55 10.77
N PHE A 146 6.14 8.82 10.78
CA PHE A 146 6.19 9.64 9.58
C PHE A 146 6.97 8.97 8.45
N ARG A 147 8.23 8.61 8.71
CA ARG A 147 9.10 7.97 7.71
C ARG A 147 8.53 6.64 7.21
N GLN A 148 7.95 5.82 8.10
CA GLN A 148 7.35 4.56 7.69
C GLN A 148 6.11 4.76 6.81
N ALA A 149 5.20 5.66 7.21
CA ALA A 149 3.99 5.94 6.44
C ALA A 149 4.32 6.59 5.09
N GLU A 150 5.25 7.55 5.07
CA GLU A 150 5.73 8.20 3.85
C GLU A 150 6.34 7.18 2.88
N ARG A 151 7.19 6.30 3.36
CA ARG A 151 7.80 5.25 2.55
C ARG A 151 6.75 4.32 1.91
N LEU A 152 5.80 3.83 2.69
CA LEU A 152 4.75 2.94 2.20
C LEU A 152 3.87 3.64 1.16
N LEU A 153 3.49 4.90 1.40
CA LEU A 153 2.69 5.70 0.48
C LEU A 153 3.40 5.88 -0.86
N TYR A 154 4.61 6.43 -0.84
CA TYR A 154 5.31 6.77 -2.07
C TYR A 154 5.86 5.55 -2.81
N ASN A 155 6.11 4.42 -2.14
CA ASN A 155 6.43 3.17 -2.81
C ASN A 155 5.31 2.71 -3.73
N GLU A 156 4.05 2.80 -3.31
CA GLU A 156 2.93 2.44 -4.17
C GLU A 156 2.68 3.50 -5.24
N LEU A 157 2.67 4.79 -4.88
CA LEU A 157 2.39 5.86 -5.82
C LEU A 157 3.45 5.98 -6.93
N SER A 158 4.72 5.78 -6.62
CA SER A 158 5.81 5.87 -7.60
C SER A 158 5.69 4.82 -8.70
N LEU A 159 5.27 3.61 -8.35
CA LEU A 159 5.04 2.56 -9.33
C LEU A 159 3.81 2.82 -10.20
N VAL A 160 2.75 3.36 -9.61
CA VAL A 160 1.51 3.71 -10.34
C VAL A 160 1.73 4.86 -11.30
N LEU A 161 2.46 5.89 -10.87
CA LEU A 161 2.74 7.10 -11.65
C LEU A 161 3.94 6.95 -12.59
N HIS A 162 4.64 5.80 -12.54
CA HIS A 162 5.86 5.56 -13.32
C HIS A 162 6.94 6.63 -13.11
N MET A 163 7.07 7.11 -11.89
CA MET A 163 8.04 8.13 -11.47
C MET A 163 8.97 7.53 -10.39
N ASP A 164 10.16 8.13 -10.22
CA ASP A 164 10.97 7.81 -9.06
C ASP A 164 10.35 8.36 -7.76
N TYR A 165 10.86 7.89 -6.62
CA TYR A 165 10.33 8.22 -5.31
C TYR A 165 10.29 9.73 -5.02
N GLU A 166 11.39 10.44 -5.27
CA GLU A 166 11.50 11.88 -4.98
C GLU A 166 10.63 12.72 -5.93
N THR A 167 10.60 12.36 -7.20
CA THR A 167 9.72 13.02 -8.20
C THR A 167 8.26 12.84 -7.84
N THR A 168 7.86 11.63 -7.41
CA THR A 168 6.49 11.35 -6.96
C THR A 168 6.12 12.17 -5.74
N LYS A 169 7.03 12.25 -4.77
CA LYS A 169 6.82 13.05 -3.56
C LYS A 169 6.60 14.52 -3.88
N ASN A 170 7.47 15.10 -4.70
CA ASN A 170 7.36 16.49 -5.11
C ASN A 170 6.05 16.74 -5.88
N TYR A 171 5.69 15.85 -6.81
CA TYR A 171 4.44 15.93 -7.56
C TYR A 171 3.22 15.98 -6.63
N VAL A 172 3.15 15.10 -5.63
CA VAL A 172 2.03 15.07 -4.67
C VAL A 172 2.00 16.35 -3.85
N ILE A 173 3.15 16.84 -3.36
CA ILE A 173 3.25 18.06 -2.57
C ILE A 173 2.74 19.27 -3.39
N GLU A 174 3.26 19.46 -4.60
CA GLU A 174 2.85 20.57 -5.50
C GLU A 174 1.34 20.55 -5.78
N LYS A 175 0.79 19.37 -6.06
CA LYS A 175 -0.65 19.22 -6.30
C LYS A 175 -1.48 19.58 -5.07
N VAL A 176 -1.08 19.12 -3.87
CA VAL A 176 -1.80 19.44 -2.62
C VAL A 176 -1.70 20.91 -2.27
N GLU A 177 -0.55 21.55 -2.48
CA GLU A 177 -0.37 22.98 -2.28
C GLU A 177 -1.27 23.80 -3.20
N ALA A 178 -1.38 23.40 -4.48
CA ALA A 178 -2.26 24.05 -5.44
C ALA A 178 -3.76 23.95 -5.07
N LEU A 179 -4.17 22.87 -4.38
CA LEU A 179 -5.56 22.71 -3.89
C LEU A 179 -5.85 23.55 -2.63
N SER A 180 -4.81 24.00 -1.93
CA SER A 180 -4.94 24.74 -0.67
C SER A 180 -4.92 26.27 -0.86
N THR A 181 -4.81 26.75 -2.12
CA THR A 181 -4.78 28.17 -2.51
C THR A 181 -6.13 28.61 -3.01
#